data_fdf414c2f4c57ffd8bf7a6f89e014e4e
#
_entry.id   fdf414c2f4c57ffd8bf7a6f89e014e4e
#
_cell.length_a   1.000
_cell.length_b   1.000
_cell.length_c   1.000
_cell.angle_alpha   90.00
_cell.angle_beta   90.00
_cell.angle_gamma   90.00
#
_symmetry.space_group_name_H-M   'P 1'
#
loop_
_entity.id
_entity.type
_entity.pdbx_description
1 polymer ?
#
loop_
_entity_poly.entity_id
_entity_poly.type
_entity_poly.pdbx_seq_one_letter_code
_entity_poly.pdbx_strand_id
1 'polypeptide(L)'
;MNASAGVQEPRRRPRFRRWWVWGPMLLLCLVAGAWLGLKYSSTGKRAEVATGYVAHVVCSCRLVGDRDMASCKTDFEPGMDIVKVEEDADRRRITASVPYLAKRTATFDPEYGCTLDKP
;
A
#
# COMPACT_ATOMS: atom_id res chain seq x y z
N MET A 1 30.70 -49.48 50.46
CA MET A 1 31.33 -48.44 49.63
C MET A 1 30.58 -48.38 48.30
N ASN A 2 29.52 -47.63 48.25
CA ASN A 2 28.69 -47.46 47.04
C ASN A 2 28.87 -46.05 46.56
N ALA A 3 29.71 -45.88 45.53
CA ALA A 3 29.81 -44.64 44.80
C ALA A 3 28.65 -44.60 43.78
N SER A 4 27.55 -43.96 44.18
CA SER A 4 26.48 -43.65 43.26
C SER A 4 26.96 -42.49 42.37
N ALA A 5 27.50 -42.81 41.23
CA ALA A 5 27.73 -41.84 40.18
C ALA A 5 26.39 -41.36 39.67
N GLY A 6 25.95 -40.22 40.15
CA GLY A 6 24.76 -39.54 39.61
C GLY A 6 25.02 -39.12 38.20
N VAL A 7 24.48 -39.89 37.27
CA VAL A 7 24.41 -39.50 35.86
C VAL A 7 23.46 -38.30 35.78
N GLN A 8 24.01 -37.11 35.75
CA GLN A 8 23.24 -35.91 35.43
C GLN A 8 22.88 -35.97 33.95
N GLU A 9 21.67 -36.37 33.70
CA GLU A 9 21.05 -36.22 32.37
C GLU A 9 21.11 -34.75 31.96
N PRO A 10 21.69 -34.42 30.80
CA PRO A 10 21.67 -33.04 30.31
C PRO A 10 20.20 -32.64 30.07
N ARG A 11 19.71 -31.68 30.86
CA ARG A 11 18.41 -31.08 30.65
C ARG A 11 18.36 -30.60 29.20
N ARG A 12 17.72 -31.37 28.35
CA ARG A 12 17.35 -30.94 27.00
C ARG A 12 16.42 -29.74 27.15
N ARG A 13 16.97 -28.53 27.02
CA ARG A 13 16.15 -27.32 26.91
C ARG A 13 15.18 -27.53 25.79
N PRO A 14 13.88 -27.32 26.00
CA PRO A 14 12.87 -27.60 24.97
C PRO A 14 13.11 -26.68 23.77
N ARG A 15 13.61 -27.24 22.69
CA ARG A 15 13.73 -26.60 21.37
C ARG A 15 12.39 -26.05 20.90
N PHE A 16 11.27 -26.57 21.44
CA PHE A 16 9.91 -26.20 21.13
C PHE A 16 9.58 -24.74 21.51
N ARG A 17 10.09 -24.22 22.63
CA ARG A 17 9.87 -22.83 23.05
C ARG A 17 10.57 -21.83 22.15
N ARG A 18 11.68 -22.23 21.54
CA ARG A 18 12.43 -21.42 20.58
C ARG A 18 11.68 -21.28 19.25
N TRP A 19 10.98 -22.31 18.82
CA TRP A 19 10.15 -22.30 17.64
C TRP A 19 8.92 -21.39 17.75
N TRP A 20 8.37 -21.27 18.95
CA TRP A 20 7.22 -20.39 19.21
C TRP A 20 7.53 -18.90 19.04
N VAL A 21 8.76 -18.50 19.25
CA VAL A 21 9.20 -17.11 19.07
C VAL A 21 9.70 -16.87 17.66
N TRP A 22 10.36 -17.85 17.05
CA TRP A 22 10.94 -17.71 15.72
C TRP A 22 9.92 -17.92 14.59
N GLY A 23 8.90 -18.73 14.80
CA GLY A 23 7.81 -18.97 13.85
C GLY A 23 7.08 -17.68 13.45
N PRO A 24 6.49 -16.95 14.40
CA PRO A 24 5.81 -15.69 14.10
C PRO A 24 6.75 -14.61 13.57
N MET A 25 8.00 -14.56 14.02
CA MET A 25 8.98 -13.61 13.54
C MET A 25 9.36 -13.88 12.06
N LEU A 26 9.53 -15.14 11.70
CA LEU A 26 9.81 -15.55 10.32
C LEU A 26 8.62 -15.26 9.41
N LEU A 27 7.41 -15.54 9.86
CA LEU A 27 6.18 -15.21 9.15
C LEU A 27 6.07 -13.70 8.91
N LEU A 28 6.35 -12.90 9.91
CA LEU A 28 6.31 -11.44 9.83
C LEU A 28 7.35 -10.91 8.84
N CYS A 29 8.55 -11.48 8.82
CA CYS A 29 9.59 -11.15 7.83
C CYS A 29 9.19 -11.52 6.40
N LEU A 30 8.53 -12.68 6.22
CA LEU A 30 8.04 -13.11 4.90
C LEU A 30 6.93 -12.19 4.39
N VAL A 31 5.98 -11.84 5.25
CA VAL A 31 4.89 -10.91 4.90
C VAL A 31 5.44 -9.53 4.57
N ALA A 32 6.34 -9.01 5.40
CA ALA A 32 6.98 -7.70 5.16
C ALA A 32 7.82 -7.71 3.88
N GLY A 33 8.57 -8.78 3.63
CA GLY A 33 9.37 -8.95 2.41
C GLY A 33 8.50 -9.05 1.16
N ALA A 34 7.41 -9.79 1.21
CA ALA A 34 6.45 -9.90 0.11
C ALA A 34 5.79 -8.55 -0.18
N TRP A 35 5.39 -7.82 0.86
CA TRP A 35 4.78 -6.50 0.70
C TRP A 35 5.75 -5.47 0.11
N LEU A 36 6.99 -5.43 0.61
CA LEU A 36 8.04 -4.56 0.07
C LEU A 36 8.38 -4.94 -1.38
N GLY A 37 8.49 -6.23 -1.67
CA GLY A 37 8.73 -6.73 -3.02
C GLY A 37 7.62 -6.32 -3.99
N LEU A 38 6.36 -6.43 -3.58
CA LEU A 38 5.22 -6.00 -4.39
C LEU A 38 5.21 -4.48 -4.61
N LYS A 39 5.50 -3.70 -3.57
CA LYS A 39 5.52 -2.24 -3.62
C LYS A 39 6.63 -1.69 -4.55
N TYR A 40 7.82 -2.30 -4.50
CA TYR A 40 8.95 -1.89 -5.33
C TYR A 40 9.03 -2.61 -6.68
N SER A 41 8.12 -3.54 -6.95
CA SER A 41 8.04 -4.22 -8.24
C SER A 41 7.50 -3.32 -9.35
N SER A 42 7.56 -3.80 -10.58
CA SER A 42 6.93 -3.13 -11.73
C SER A 42 5.43 -2.86 -11.53
N THR A 43 4.74 -3.73 -10.79
CA THR A 43 3.32 -3.58 -10.45
C THR A 43 3.10 -2.38 -9.51
N GLY A 44 3.94 -2.22 -8.48
CA GLY A 44 3.87 -1.07 -7.58
C GLY A 44 4.12 0.26 -8.31
N LYS A 45 5.11 0.31 -9.19
CA LYS A 45 5.40 1.49 -10.02
C LYS A 45 4.26 1.83 -11.00
N ARG A 46 3.65 0.81 -11.61
CA ARG A 46 2.46 1.02 -12.47
C ARG A 46 1.28 1.54 -11.67
N ALA A 47 1.04 1.04 -10.46
CA ALA A 47 -0.01 1.54 -9.57
C ALA A 47 0.23 3.00 -9.18
N GLU A 48 1.47 3.40 -8.94
CA GLU A 48 1.82 4.79 -8.64
C GLU A 48 1.55 5.72 -9.83
N VAL A 49 1.92 5.33 -11.03
CA VAL A 49 1.63 6.08 -12.26
C VAL A 49 0.12 6.15 -12.52
N ALA A 50 -0.59 5.02 -12.38
CA ALA A 50 -2.03 4.97 -12.59
C ALA A 50 -2.80 5.86 -11.60
N THR A 51 -2.42 5.84 -10.32
CA THR A 51 -3.05 6.72 -9.31
C THR A 51 -2.78 8.20 -9.57
N GLY A 52 -1.58 8.54 -10.00
CA GLY A 52 -1.23 9.91 -10.41
C GLY A 52 -2.05 10.37 -11.61
N TYR A 53 -2.15 9.55 -12.64
CA TYR A 53 -2.95 9.84 -13.82
C TYR A 53 -4.43 10.02 -13.48
N VAL A 54 -5.03 9.08 -12.75
CA VAL A 54 -6.44 9.13 -12.35
C VAL A 54 -6.72 10.36 -11.49
N ALA A 55 -5.87 10.65 -10.50
CA ALA A 55 -6.04 11.83 -9.65
C ALA A 55 -6.04 13.13 -10.47
N HIS A 56 -5.12 13.26 -11.41
CA HIS A 56 -5.03 14.44 -12.27
C HIS A 56 -6.23 14.57 -13.24
N VAL A 57 -6.60 13.48 -13.90
CA VAL A 57 -7.73 13.45 -14.84
C VAL A 57 -9.03 13.77 -14.14
N VAL A 58 -9.31 13.14 -13.00
CA VAL A 58 -10.54 13.39 -12.25
C VAL A 58 -10.56 14.80 -11.66
N CYS A 59 -9.42 15.30 -11.17
CA CYS A 59 -9.33 16.68 -10.70
C CYS A 59 -9.69 17.67 -11.81
N SER A 60 -9.12 17.53 -12.99
CA SER A 60 -9.40 18.38 -14.14
C SER A 60 -10.85 18.24 -14.61
N CYS A 61 -11.37 17.02 -14.68
CA CYS A 61 -12.74 16.74 -15.10
C CYS A 61 -13.78 17.33 -14.14
N ARG A 62 -13.55 17.17 -12.82
CA ARG A 62 -14.48 17.61 -11.78
C ARG A 62 -14.37 19.12 -11.49
N LEU A 63 -13.18 19.61 -11.29
CA LEU A 63 -12.94 20.95 -10.73
C LEU A 63 -12.72 22.02 -11.81
N VAL A 64 -12.28 21.64 -12.99
CA VAL A 64 -12.14 22.54 -14.14
C VAL A 64 -13.31 22.37 -15.10
N GLY A 65 -13.65 21.13 -15.44
CA GLY A 65 -14.73 20.80 -16.40
C GLY A 65 -16.13 20.81 -15.81
N ASP A 66 -16.26 20.90 -14.49
CA ASP A 66 -17.55 20.88 -13.76
C ASP A 66 -18.47 19.70 -14.15
N ARG A 67 -17.87 18.56 -14.40
CA ARG A 67 -18.58 17.32 -14.73
C ARG A 67 -18.81 16.47 -13.49
N ASP A 68 -19.84 15.64 -13.51
CA ASP A 68 -20.10 14.70 -12.41
C ASP A 68 -19.09 13.56 -12.37
N MET A 69 -18.92 12.94 -11.20
CA MET A 69 -17.93 11.88 -10.99
C MET A 69 -18.17 10.66 -11.88
N ALA A 70 -19.41 10.28 -12.11
CA ALA A 70 -19.75 9.14 -12.96
C ALA A 70 -19.27 9.36 -14.40
N SER A 71 -19.46 10.57 -14.93
CA SER A 71 -18.98 10.98 -16.24
C SER A 71 -17.46 11.01 -16.32
N CYS A 72 -16.77 11.49 -15.28
CA CYS A 72 -15.31 11.51 -15.24
C CYS A 72 -14.71 10.09 -15.25
N LYS A 73 -15.37 9.12 -14.62
CA LYS A 73 -14.92 7.72 -14.62
C LYS A 73 -15.00 7.04 -15.98
N THR A 74 -15.84 7.52 -16.91
CA THR A 74 -15.91 6.96 -18.26
C THR A 74 -14.65 7.25 -19.09
N ASP A 75 -13.85 8.23 -18.68
CA ASP A 75 -12.62 8.61 -19.36
C ASP A 75 -11.41 7.78 -18.91
N PHE A 76 -11.62 6.78 -18.05
CA PHE A 76 -10.54 5.92 -17.55
C PHE A 76 -10.12 4.90 -18.61
N GLU A 77 -8.80 4.69 -18.69
CA GLU A 77 -8.22 3.62 -19.49
C GLU A 77 -8.61 2.24 -18.94
N PRO A 78 -8.74 1.21 -19.81
CA PRO A 78 -9.01 -0.14 -19.39
C PRO A 78 -8.01 -0.62 -18.31
N GLY A 79 -8.51 -1.21 -17.22
CA GLY A 79 -7.69 -1.69 -16.10
C GLY A 79 -7.46 -0.68 -14.98
N MET A 80 -8.00 0.54 -15.10
CA MET A 80 -7.96 1.54 -14.03
C MET A 80 -9.14 1.45 -13.06
N ASP A 81 -10.06 0.51 -13.25
CA ASP A 81 -11.23 0.30 -12.39
C ASP A 81 -10.88 -0.07 -10.95
N ILE A 82 -9.66 -0.56 -10.73
CA ILE A 82 -9.15 -0.88 -9.40
C ILE A 82 -8.74 0.35 -8.59
N VAL A 83 -8.62 1.50 -9.24
CA VAL A 83 -8.25 2.76 -8.59
C VAL A 83 -9.48 3.36 -7.92
N LYS A 84 -9.42 3.51 -6.61
CA LYS A 84 -10.44 4.20 -5.83
C LYS A 84 -10.18 5.69 -5.86
N VAL A 85 -11.25 6.45 -6.06
CA VAL A 85 -11.20 7.91 -6.12
C VAL A 85 -12.05 8.50 -4.99
N GLU A 86 -11.45 9.40 -4.25
CA GLU A 86 -12.10 10.17 -3.18
C GLU A 86 -11.96 11.66 -3.47
N GLU A 87 -13.05 12.40 -3.30
CA GLU A 87 -13.09 13.86 -3.48
C GLU A 87 -13.21 14.55 -2.12
N ASP A 88 -12.31 15.49 -1.85
CA ASP A 88 -12.42 16.44 -0.74
C ASP A 88 -12.82 17.80 -1.33
N ALA A 89 -14.11 18.07 -1.34
CA ALA A 89 -14.67 19.29 -1.93
C ALA A 89 -14.19 20.57 -1.21
N ASP A 90 -14.02 20.51 0.12
CA ASP A 90 -13.62 21.68 0.93
C ASP A 90 -12.19 22.14 0.59
N ARG A 91 -11.32 21.18 0.32
CA ARG A 91 -9.90 21.44 -0.01
C ARG A 91 -9.62 21.42 -1.51
N ARG A 92 -10.62 21.17 -2.32
CA ARG A 92 -10.50 21.01 -3.77
C ARG A 92 -9.41 20.01 -4.15
N ARG A 93 -9.49 18.81 -3.56
CA ARG A 93 -8.52 17.74 -3.74
C ARG A 93 -9.20 16.47 -4.24
N ILE A 94 -8.51 15.79 -5.13
CA ILE A 94 -8.89 14.45 -5.58
C ILE A 94 -7.77 13.49 -5.19
N THR A 95 -8.12 12.47 -4.44
CA THR A 95 -7.20 11.42 -4.04
C THR A 95 -7.54 10.13 -4.78
N ALA A 96 -6.59 9.59 -5.50
CA ALA A 96 -6.68 8.28 -6.14
C ALA A 96 -5.79 7.29 -5.40
N SER A 97 -6.30 6.10 -5.14
CA SER A 97 -5.58 5.08 -4.39
C SER A 97 -5.81 3.67 -4.95
N VAL A 98 -4.77 2.87 -4.91
CA VAL A 98 -4.85 1.41 -5.03
C VAL A 98 -4.51 0.84 -3.67
N PRO A 99 -5.41 0.05 -3.05
CA PRO A 99 -5.19 -0.45 -1.69
C PRO A 99 -3.82 -1.10 -1.53
N TYR A 100 -3.10 -0.74 -0.47
CA TYR A 100 -1.78 -1.26 -0.08
C TYR A 100 -0.61 -0.98 -1.05
N LEU A 101 -0.85 -0.43 -2.25
CA LEU A 101 0.18 -0.23 -3.28
C LEU A 101 0.56 1.22 -3.49
N ALA A 102 -0.40 2.08 -3.76
CA ALA A 102 -0.13 3.46 -4.12
C ALA A 102 -1.29 4.39 -3.77
N LYS A 103 -0.95 5.65 -3.50
CA LYS A 103 -1.89 6.75 -3.26
C LYS A 103 -1.29 8.03 -3.80
N ARG A 104 -2.05 8.77 -4.58
CA ARG A 104 -1.67 10.10 -5.07
C ARG A 104 -2.83 11.06 -4.94
N THR A 105 -2.51 12.30 -4.65
CA THR A 105 -3.49 13.39 -4.51
C THR A 105 -3.18 14.48 -5.54
N ALA A 106 -4.22 14.98 -6.19
CA ALA A 106 -4.17 16.16 -7.02
C ALA A 106 -4.95 17.28 -6.34
N THR A 107 -4.36 18.46 -6.28
CA THR A 107 -4.97 19.65 -5.68
C THR A 107 -5.25 20.67 -6.79
N PHE A 108 -6.42 21.27 -6.77
CA PHE A 108 -6.78 22.34 -7.68
C PHE A 108 -6.25 23.68 -7.18
N ASP A 109 -5.53 24.37 -8.02
CA ASP A 109 -5.08 25.74 -7.82
C ASP A 109 -5.71 26.66 -8.88
N PRO A 110 -6.28 27.81 -8.50
CA PRO A 110 -6.92 28.73 -9.46
C PRO A 110 -5.96 29.28 -10.51
N GLU A 111 -4.66 29.32 -10.23
CA GLU A 111 -3.65 29.88 -11.10
C GLU A 111 -3.05 28.82 -12.02
N TYR A 112 -2.79 27.62 -11.49
CA TYR A 112 -2.09 26.54 -12.19
C TYR A 112 -2.96 25.35 -12.60
N GLY A 113 -4.22 25.32 -12.17
CA GLY A 113 -5.11 24.20 -12.39
C GLY A 113 -4.83 23.03 -11.44
N CYS A 114 -5.02 21.80 -11.91
CA CYS A 114 -4.80 20.60 -11.10
C CYS A 114 -3.32 20.22 -11.11
N THR A 115 -2.71 20.17 -9.94
CA THR A 115 -1.32 19.75 -9.74
C THR A 115 -1.27 18.53 -8.83
N LEU A 116 -0.37 17.59 -9.14
CA LEU A 116 -0.11 16.44 -8.27
C LEU A 116 0.75 16.88 -7.09
N ASP A 117 0.30 16.50 -5.90
CA ASP A 117 1.08 16.71 -4.69
C ASP A 117 2.38 15.87 -4.76
N LYS A 118 3.46 16.36 -4.16
CA LYS A 118 4.70 15.60 -4.08
C LYS A 118 4.47 14.29 -3.32
N PRO A 119 5.13 13.22 -3.74
CA PRO A 119 5.01 11.93 -3.06
C PRO A 119 5.49 11.99 -1.62
#